data_38d451057357d503fab1bbc69a814d20
#
_entry.id   38d451057357d503fab1bbc69a814d20
#
_cell.length_a   1.000
_cell.length_b   1.000
_cell.length_c   1.000
_cell.angle_alpha   90.00
_cell.angle_beta   90.00
_cell.angle_gamma   90.00
#
_symmetry.space_group_name_H-M   'P 1'
#
loop_
_entity.id
_entity.type
_entity.pdbx_description
1 polymer ?
#
loop_
_entity_poly.entity_id
_entity_poly.type
_entity_poly.pdbx_seq_one_letter_code
_entity_poly.pdbx_strand_id
1 'polypeptide(L)'
;VRFVLVCDGDQRFILMCSDVELPAADIIRAYSYRFKIEVSFKVLKHLIGAFYYRFWSSVWPRAGRQTKSDLSAIDNLRSQRLIREAIDALEAFVNFGCIATGILQILALNCHQSIWKKYQGWLRTVTSTIPSEEVVQAVVQMEYYHNFRFFRNSAIYRIIMSKSKKANDCEMPLAA
;
A
#
# COMPACT_ATOMS: atom_id res chain seq x y z
N VAL A 1 -1.60 -34.86 -3.92
CA VAL A 1 -1.55 -33.72 -4.84
C VAL A 1 -2.49 -33.98 -5.98
N ARG A 2 -3.33 -33.04 -6.32
CA ARG A 2 -4.28 -33.09 -7.44
C ARG A 2 -3.80 -32.20 -8.58
N PHE A 3 -3.90 -32.70 -9.80
CA PHE A 3 -3.61 -31.94 -11.01
C PHE A 3 -4.91 -31.67 -11.78
N VAL A 4 -5.09 -30.44 -12.23
CA VAL A 4 -6.22 -30.02 -13.07
C VAL A 4 -5.67 -29.51 -14.39
N LEU A 5 -5.99 -30.18 -15.48
CA LEU A 5 -5.70 -29.72 -16.83
C LEU A 5 -6.77 -28.70 -17.22
N VAL A 6 -6.36 -27.50 -17.55
CA VAL A 6 -7.23 -26.44 -18.04
C VAL A 6 -6.97 -26.26 -19.54
N CYS A 7 -8.02 -26.31 -20.35
CA CYS A 7 -7.97 -26.04 -21.76
C CYS A 7 -8.80 -24.78 -22.06
N ASP A 8 -8.14 -23.74 -22.60
CA ASP A 8 -8.79 -22.49 -23.01
C ASP A 8 -8.41 -22.20 -24.47
N GLY A 9 -9.30 -22.55 -25.38
CA GLY A 9 -9.01 -22.59 -26.81
C GLY A 9 -7.81 -23.51 -27.08
N ASP A 10 -6.78 -23.00 -27.72
CA ASP A 10 -5.54 -23.72 -28.02
C ASP A 10 -4.53 -23.74 -26.84
N GLN A 11 -4.79 -22.98 -25.78
CA GLN A 11 -3.91 -22.94 -24.61
C GLN A 11 -4.23 -24.08 -23.64
N ARG A 12 -3.17 -24.70 -23.13
CA ARG A 12 -3.26 -25.76 -22.13
C ARG A 12 -2.30 -25.46 -20.99
N PHE A 13 -2.81 -25.51 -19.76
CA PHE A 13 -1.99 -25.38 -18.57
C PHE A 13 -2.47 -26.32 -17.47
N ILE A 14 -1.53 -26.70 -16.60
CA ILE A 14 -1.77 -27.63 -15.52
C ILE A 14 -1.69 -26.86 -14.22
N LEU A 15 -2.75 -26.94 -13.43
CA LEU A 15 -2.80 -26.42 -12.08
C LEU A 15 -2.57 -27.56 -11.09
N MET A 16 -1.75 -27.31 -10.07
CA MET A 16 -1.46 -28.25 -9.00
C MET A 16 -2.06 -27.72 -7.70
N CYS A 17 -2.76 -28.59 -6.98
CA CYS A 17 -3.33 -28.31 -5.68
C CYS A 17 -2.90 -29.37 -4.66
N SER A 18 -2.55 -28.96 -3.45
CA SER A 18 -2.25 -29.85 -2.34
C SER A 18 -3.50 -30.49 -1.72
N ASP A 19 -4.64 -29.81 -1.83
CA ASP A 19 -5.92 -30.33 -1.44
C ASP A 19 -6.49 -31.22 -2.54
N VAL A 20 -6.68 -32.49 -2.26
CA VAL A 20 -7.17 -33.50 -3.22
C VAL A 20 -8.69 -33.53 -3.30
N GLU A 21 -9.38 -33.01 -2.29
CA GLU A 21 -10.84 -32.98 -2.21
C GLU A 21 -11.46 -31.76 -2.90
N LEU A 22 -10.66 -30.67 -3.08
CA LEU A 22 -11.15 -29.43 -3.66
C LEU A 22 -11.60 -29.62 -5.11
N PRO A 23 -12.84 -29.23 -5.48
CA PRO A 23 -13.34 -29.36 -6.85
C PRO A 23 -12.46 -28.62 -7.87
N ALA A 24 -12.33 -29.16 -9.09
CA ALA A 24 -11.50 -28.57 -10.15
C ALA A 24 -11.90 -27.12 -10.48
N ALA A 25 -13.21 -26.82 -10.48
CA ALA A 25 -13.71 -25.46 -10.71
C ALA A 25 -13.24 -24.45 -9.63
N ASP A 26 -13.16 -24.90 -8.37
CA ASP A 26 -12.70 -24.05 -7.28
C ASP A 26 -11.19 -23.86 -7.31
N ILE A 27 -10.43 -24.87 -7.77
CA ILE A 27 -8.99 -24.73 -8.03
C ILE A 27 -8.74 -23.67 -9.13
N ILE A 28 -9.49 -23.71 -10.23
CA ILE A 28 -9.40 -22.72 -11.31
C ILE A 28 -9.76 -21.34 -10.80
N ARG A 29 -10.85 -21.22 -10.01
CA ARG A 29 -11.29 -19.96 -9.42
C ARG A 29 -10.25 -19.40 -8.44
N ALA A 30 -9.68 -20.23 -7.58
CA ALA A 30 -8.62 -19.83 -6.65
C ALA A 30 -7.38 -19.34 -7.40
N TYR A 31 -6.98 -20.03 -8.47
CA TYR A 31 -5.86 -19.61 -9.30
C TYR A 31 -6.12 -18.26 -9.99
N SER A 32 -7.34 -17.98 -10.41
CA SER A 32 -7.69 -16.69 -11.02
C SER A 32 -7.47 -15.50 -10.09
N TYR A 33 -7.53 -15.72 -8.78
CA TYR A 33 -7.23 -14.67 -7.79
C TYR A 33 -5.75 -14.36 -7.63
N ARG A 34 -4.85 -15.23 -8.14
CA ARG A 34 -3.40 -14.99 -8.08
C ARG A 34 -3.02 -13.66 -8.72
N PHE A 35 -3.58 -13.38 -9.89
CA PHE A 35 -3.33 -12.11 -10.57
C PHE A 35 -3.78 -10.89 -9.74
N LYS A 36 -4.88 -11.01 -8.99
CA LYS A 36 -5.37 -9.95 -8.09
C LYS A 36 -4.37 -9.68 -6.96
N ILE A 37 -3.71 -10.72 -6.44
CA ILE A 37 -2.65 -10.56 -5.43
C ILE A 37 -1.47 -9.78 -6.03
N GLU A 38 -1.03 -10.10 -7.23
CA GLU A 38 0.05 -9.40 -7.91
C GLU A 38 -0.28 -7.91 -8.15
N VAL A 39 -1.52 -7.62 -8.58
CA VAL A 39 -2.02 -6.24 -8.72
C VAL A 39 -2.06 -5.53 -7.37
N SER A 40 -2.52 -6.19 -6.31
CA SER A 40 -2.55 -5.62 -4.95
C SER A 40 -1.14 -5.29 -4.46
N PHE A 41 -0.16 -6.14 -4.68
CA PHE A 41 1.24 -5.85 -4.38
C PHE A 41 1.77 -4.66 -5.18
N LYS A 42 1.40 -4.55 -6.47
CA LYS A 42 1.76 -3.40 -7.31
C LYS A 42 1.18 -2.09 -6.72
N VAL A 43 -0.09 -2.08 -6.37
CA VAL A 43 -0.76 -0.93 -5.73
C VAL A 43 -0.06 -0.58 -4.42
N LEU A 44 0.16 -1.57 -3.56
CA LEU A 44 0.80 -1.38 -2.26
C LEU A 44 2.22 -0.81 -2.40
N LYS A 45 2.98 -1.29 -3.37
CA LYS A 45 4.36 -0.86 -3.62
C LYS A 45 4.43 0.52 -4.29
N HIS A 46 3.67 0.74 -5.36
CA HIS A 46 3.85 1.90 -6.22
C HIS A 46 2.89 3.05 -5.89
N LEU A 47 1.65 2.76 -5.55
CA LEU A 47 0.66 3.79 -5.25
C LEU A 47 0.74 4.24 -3.79
N ILE A 48 0.78 3.29 -2.87
CA ILE A 48 0.80 3.57 -1.42
C ILE A 48 2.23 3.80 -0.91
N GLY A 49 3.22 3.15 -1.52
CA GLY A 49 4.61 3.25 -1.10
C GLY A 49 4.90 2.50 0.21
N ALA A 50 4.14 1.45 0.54
CA ALA A 50 4.26 0.72 1.79
C ALA A 50 5.63 0.04 2.01
N PHE A 51 6.44 -0.10 0.96
CA PHE A 51 7.79 -0.63 1.05
C PHE A 51 8.88 0.45 0.94
N TYR A 52 8.51 1.73 0.95
CA TYR A 52 9.46 2.84 0.88
C TYR A 52 9.85 3.42 2.24
N TYR A 53 9.60 2.69 3.33
CA TYR A 53 10.09 3.10 4.63
C TYR A 53 11.63 3.13 4.63
N ARG A 54 12.17 4.31 4.87
CA ARG A 54 13.62 4.51 4.92
C ARG A 54 14.00 4.95 6.32
N PHE A 55 14.96 4.26 6.90
CA PHE A 55 15.56 4.64 8.17
C PHE A 55 17.07 4.55 8.10
N TRP A 56 17.72 5.34 8.89
CA TRP A 56 19.17 5.31 9.05
C TRP A 56 19.48 4.73 10.41
N SER A 57 20.30 3.70 10.47
CA SER A 57 20.73 3.09 11.72
C SER A 57 22.23 2.82 11.67
N SER A 58 22.95 3.31 12.69
CA SER A 58 24.37 3.03 12.86
C SER A 58 24.63 1.63 13.45
N VAL A 59 23.61 1.02 14.04
CA VAL A 59 23.71 -0.28 14.73
C VAL A 59 23.37 -1.47 13.84
N TRP A 60 22.79 -1.20 12.65
CA TRP A 60 22.47 -2.26 11.70
C TRP A 60 23.73 -2.72 10.97
N PRO A 61 24.03 -4.03 10.96
CA PRO A 61 25.21 -4.54 10.27
C PRO A 61 25.15 -4.20 8.78
N ARG A 62 26.27 -3.74 8.25
CA ARG A 62 26.40 -3.51 6.81
C ARG A 62 26.48 -4.85 6.11
N ALA A 63 25.49 -5.17 5.30
CA ALA A 63 25.50 -6.35 4.45
C ALA A 63 25.71 -5.96 2.98
N GLY A 64 26.51 -6.75 2.28
CA GLY A 64 26.57 -6.69 0.83
C GLY A 64 25.25 -7.11 0.19
N ARG A 65 25.04 -6.78 -1.10
CA ARG A 65 23.77 -7.04 -1.83
C ARG A 65 23.28 -8.50 -1.78
N GLN A 66 24.20 -9.45 -1.56
CA GLN A 66 23.90 -10.90 -1.56
C GLN A 66 24.19 -11.58 -0.23
N THR A 67 24.66 -10.84 0.77
CA THR A 67 25.05 -11.39 2.06
C THR A 67 23.91 -11.20 3.06
N LYS A 68 23.48 -12.27 3.70
CA LYS A 68 22.57 -12.17 4.84
C LYS A 68 23.31 -11.56 6.02
N SER A 69 22.76 -10.51 6.63
CA SER A 69 23.29 -9.97 7.88
C SER A 69 23.06 -10.98 8.99
N ASP A 70 24.11 -11.38 9.67
CA ASP A 70 24.01 -12.19 10.87
C ASP A 70 23.73 -11.25 12.06
N LEU A 71 22.50 -11.27 12.54
CA LEU A 71 22.08 -10.48 13.69
C LEU A 71 22.41 -11.16 15.02
N SER A 72 22.75 -12.45 15.01
CA SER A 72 23.08 -13.20 16.21
C SER A 72 24.41 -12.78 16.85
N ALA A 73 25.31 -12.18 16.05
CA ALA A 73 26.61 -11.67 16.49
C ALA A 73 26.53 -10.32 17.24
N ILE A 74 25.35 -9.77 17.47
CA ILE A 74 25.18 -8.47 18.14
C ILE A 74 24.93 -8.70 19.62
N ASP A 75 25.98 -8.57 20.43
CA ASP A 75 25.92 -8.78 21.89
C ASP A 75 25.43 -7.55 22.67
N ASN A 76 25.46 -6.37 22.08
CA ASN A 76 25.07 -5.13 22.75
C ASN A 76 23.54 -5.01 22.86
N LEU A 77 23.01 -5.09 24.09
CA LEU A 77 21.58 -4.99 24.39
C LEU A 77 20.92 -3.72 23.85
N ARG A 78 21.63 -2.58 23.87
CA ARG A 78 21.11 -1.33 23.29
C ARG A 78 20.94 -1.45 21.78
N SER A 79 21.91 -2.05 21.11
CA SER A 79 21.84 -2.26 19.65
C SER A 79 20.72 -3.25 19.28
N GLN A 80 20.56 -4.33 20.04
CA GLN A 80 19.47 -5.28 19.85
C GLN A 80 18.10 -4.62 19.99
N ARG A 81 17.94 -3.76 21.02
CA ARG A 81 16.70 -3.00 21.23
C ARG A 81 16.39 -2.06 20.06
N LEU A 82 17.37 -1.27 19.59
CA LEU A 82 17.19 -0.35 18.47
C LEU A 82 16.87 -1.08 17.16
N ILE A 83 17.44 -2.25 16.92
CA ILE A 83 17.12 -3.09 15.77
C ILE A 83 15.68 -3.58 15.85
N ARG A 84 15.24 -4.06 17.01
CA ARG A 84 13.86 -4.51 17.22
C ARG A 84 12.87 -3.39 17.00
N GLU A 85 13.10 -2.22 17.60
CA GLU A 85 12.27 -1.03 17.39
C GLU A 85 12.17 -0.62 15.90
N ALA A 86 13.28 -0.79 15.13
CA ALA A 86 13.27 -0.53 13.69
C ALA A 86 12.45 -1.56 12.91
N ILE A 87 12.50 -2.84 13.29
CA ILE A 87 11.69 -3.91 12.70
C ILE A 87 10.21 -3.65 12.97
N ASP A 88 9.85 -3.38 14.23
CA ASP A 88 8.47 -3.10 14.63
C ASP A 88 7.91 -1.88 13.88
N ALA A 89 8.72 -0.84 13.70
CA ALA A 89 8.34 0.34 12.93
C ALA A 89 8.13 0.04 11.45
N LEU A 90 8.96 -0.84 10.85
CA LEU A 90 8.81 -1.28 9.47
C LEU A 90 7.53 -2.10 9.29
N GLU A 91 7.27 -3.03 10.18
CA GLU A 91 6.05 -3.84 10.15
C GLU A 91 4.79 -2.97 10.31
N ALA A 92 4.81 -2.04 11.26
CA ALA A 92 3.73 -1.09 11.45
C ALA A 92 3.49 -0.26 10.17
N PHE A 93 4.56 0.23 9.51
CA PHE A 93 4.45 1.01 8.29
C PHE A 93 3.82 0.21 7.15
N VAL A 94 4.22 -1.05 6.95
CA VAL A 94 3.61 -1.95 5.94
C VAL A 94 2.14 -2.21 6.26
N ASN A 95 1.81 -2.49 7.53
CA ASN A 95 0.44 -2.73 7.97
C ASN A 95 -0.45 -1.50 7.73
N PHE A 96 0.03 -0.29 8.01
CA PHE A 96 -0.69 0.94 7.67
C PHE A 96 -0.91 1.08 6.17
N GLY A 97 0.06 0.68 5.34
CA GLY A 97 -0.09 0.63 3.89
C GLY A 97 -1.20 -0.32 3.45
N CYS A 98 -1.28 -1.50 4.04
CA CYS A 98 -2.35 -2.46 3.78
C CYS A 98 -3.73 -1.90 4.17
N ILE A 99 -3.83 -1.29 5.34
CA ILE A 99 -5.07 -0.64 5.80
C ILE A 99 -5.47 0.49 4.84
N ALA A 100 -4.54 1.34 4.43
CA ALA A 100 -4.81 2.42 3.48
C ALA A 100 -5.34 1.89 2.15
N THR A 101 -4.73 0.81 1.62
CA THR A 101 -5.21 0.14 0.41
C THR A 101 -6.64 -0.36 0.58
N GLY A 102 -6.94 -1.03 1.69
CA GLY A 102 -8.30 -1.50 2.00
C GLY A 102 -9.32 -0.35 2.09
N ILE A 103 -8.95 0.77 2.68
CA ILE A 103 -9.81 1.97 2.74
C ILE A 103 -10.09 2.51 1.33
N LEU A 104 -9.07 2.60 0.45
CA LEU A 104 -9.29 3.05 -0.93
C LEU A 104 -10.25 2.13 -1.68
N GLN A 105 -10.15 0.80 -1.49
CA GLN A 105 -11.06 -0.17 -2.09
C GLN A 105 -12.49 -0.03 -1.57
N ILE A 106 -12.66 0.15 -0.26
CA ILE A 106 -13.98 0.38 0.34
C ILE A 106 -14.60 1.67 -0.21
N LEU A 107 -13.84 2.75 -0.33
CA LEU A 107 -14.30 4.00 -0.93
C LEU A 107 -14.64 3.84 -2.40
N ALA A 108 -13.84 3.08 -3.18
CA ALA A 108 -14.13 2.77 -4.57
C ALA A 108 -15.49 2.08 -4.73
N LEU A 109 -15.80 1.13 -3.86
CA LEU A 109 -17.05 0.37 -3.92
C LEU A 109 -18.27 1.18 -3.47
N ASN A 110 -18.14 1.90 -2.35
CA ASN A 110 -19.29 2.55 -1.72
C ASN A 110 -19.52 3.99 -2.19
N CYS A 111 -18.50 4.67 -2.68
CA CYS A 111 -18.54 6.09 -3.03
C CYS A 111 -18.21 6.37 -4.51
N HIS A 112 -18.27 5.35 -5.38
CA HIS A 112 -17.83 5.44 -6.78
C HIS A 112 -18.42 6.64 -7.55
N GLN A 113 -19.70 6.92 -7.41
CA GLN A 113 -20.35 8.05 -8.08
C GLN A 113 -19.79 9.41 -7.66
N SER A 114 -19.58 9.60 -6.34
CA SER A 114 -18.99 10.82 -5.79
C SER A 114 -17.55 11.01 -6.21
N ILE A 115 -16.81 9.91 -6.27
CA ILE A 115 -15.40 9.90 -6.69
C ILE A 115 -15.29 10.30 -8.15
N TRP A 116 -16.07 9.68 -9.05
CA TRP A 116 -16.09 10.03 -10.46
C TRP A 116 -16.51 11.47 -10.71
N LYS A 117 -17.50 12.00 -9.97
CA LYS A 117 -17.94 13.39 -10.08
C LYS A 117 -16.83 14.39 -9.71
N LYS A 118 -15.96 14.05 -8.79
CA LYS A 118 -14.89 14.91 -8.27
C LYS A 118 -13.54 14.72 -8.96
N TYR A 119 -13.38 13.62 -9.70
CA TYR A 119 -12.12 13.34 -10.38
C TYR A 119 -11.86 14.32 -11.52
N GLN A 120 -10.71 14.99 -11.47
CA GLN A 120 -10.29 16.00 -12.46
C GLN A 120 -9.06 15.57 -13.27
N GLY A 121 -8.56 14.37 -13.03
CA GLY A 121 -7.41 13.82 -13.75
C GLY A 121 -7.75 13.32 -15.15
N TRP A 122 -6.73 13.06 -15.95
CA TRP A 122 -6.86 12.44 -17.26
C TRP A 122 -6.70 10.91 -17.13
N LEU A 123 -7.58 10.18 -17.79
CA LEU A 123 -7.49 8.73 -17.94
C LEU A 123 -7.56 8.37 -19.42
N ARG A 124 -6.68 7.47 -19.84
CA ARG A 124 -6.69 6.98 -21.23
C ARG A 124 -8.00 6.30 -21.59
N THR A 125 -8.57 5.57 -20.67
CA THR A 125 -9.80 4.80 -20.88
C THR A 125 -10.62 4.76 -19.60
N VAL A 126 -11.87 5.19 -19.65
CA VAL A 126 -12.82 5.07 -18.56
C VAL A 126 -13.80 3.95 -18.93
N THR A 127 -13.49 2.72 -18.53
CA THR A 127 -14.32 1.53 -18.87
C THR A 127 -15.05 0.93 -17.66
N SER A 128 -14.65 1.33 -16.46
CA SER A 128 -15.19 0.73 -15.23
C SER A 128 -16.08 1.69 -14.46
N THR A 129 -17.22 1.20 -13.99
CA THR A 129 -18.10 1.93 -13.07
C THR A 129 -17.41 2.15 -11.73
N ILE A 130 -16.58 1.21 -11.29
CA ILE A 130 -15.82 1.28 -10.05
C ILE A 130 -14.45 1.92 -10.36
N PRO A 131 -14.10 3.05 -9.71
CA PRO A 131 -12.82 3.70 -9.89
C PRO A 131 -11.67 2.84 -9.35
N SER A 132 -10.50 2.96 -9.95
CA SER A 132 -9.27 2.33 -9.43
C SER A 132 -8.83 3.03 -8.14
N GLU A 133 -7.98 2.35 -7.35
CA GLU A 133 -7.39 2.91 -6.13
C GLU A 133 -6.61 4.20 -6.41
N GLU A 134 -5.99 4.33 -7.58
CA GLU A 134 -5.29 5.54 -8.01
C GLU A 134 -6.24 6.73 -8.17
N VAL A 135 -7.39 6.53 -8.80
CA VAL A 135 -8.44 7.55 -8.95
C VAL A 135 -8.99 7.97 -7.60
N VAL A 136 -9.28 6.99 -6.73
CA VAL A 136 -9.75 7.27 -5.37
C VAL A 136 -8.72 8.06 -4.59
N GLN A 137 -7.45 7.66 -4.63
CA GLN A 137 -6.37 8.35 -3.94
C GLN A 137 -6.25 9.80 -4.41
N ALA A 138 -6.28 10.04 -5.72
CA ALA A 138 -6.20 11.39 -6.28
C ALA A 138 -7.33 12.30 -5.78
N VAL A 139 -8.57 11.78 -5.76
CA VAL A 139 -9.72 12.54 -5.23
C VAL A 139 -9.59 12.79 -3.73
N VAL A 140 -9.21 11.78 -2.94
CA VAL A 140 -9.02 11.94 -1.50
C VAL A 140 -7.91 12.94 -1.17
N GLN A 141 -6.80 12.89 -1.89
CA GLN A 141 -5.72 13.87 -1.74
C GLN A 141 -6.18 15.29 -2.06
N MET A 142 -6.90 15.47 -3.17
CA MET A 142 -7.45 16.78 -3.56
C MET A 142 -8.42 17.30 -2.50
N GLU A 143 -9.37 16.49 -2.03
CA GLU A 143 -10.29 16.85 -0.97
C GLU A 143 -9.58 17.22 0.33
N TYR A 144 -8.53 16.45 0.69
CA TYR A 144 -7.73 16.73 1.86
C TYR A 144 -7.02 18.09 1.76
N TYR A 145 -6.41 18.40 0.62
CA TYR A 145 -5.73 19.68 0.39
C TYR A 145 -6.69 20.86 0.41
N HIS A 146 -7.83 20.76 -0.27
CA HIS A 146 -8.84 21.82 -0.27
C HIS A 146 -9.44 22.07 1.12
N ASN A 147 -9.60 21.02 1.90
CA ASN A 147 -10.22 21.09 3.22
C ASN A 147 -9.18 21.08 4.36
N PHE A 148 -7.91 21.26 4.07
CA PHE A 148 -6.84 21.14 5.06
C PHE A 148 -7.04 21.99 6.31
N ARG A 149 -7.64 23.17 6.15
CA ARG A 149 -7.98 24.09 7.25
C ARG A 149 -8.97 23.50 8.25
N PHE A 150 -9.87 22.64 7.81
CA PHE A 150 -10.86 21.99 8.68
C PHE A 150 -10.23 20.87 9.52
N PHE A 151 -9.06 20.39 9.12
CA PHE A 151 -8.35 19.31 9.82
C PHE A 151 -7.37 19.82 10.90
N ARG A 152 -7.43 21.10 11.28
CA ARG A 152 -6.49 21.72 12.27
C ARG A 152 -6.39 20.93 13.58
N ASN A 153 -7.47 20.31 14.02
CA ASN A 153 -7.52 19.51 15.24
C ASN A 153 -7.06 18.07 15.05
N SER A 154 -6.76 17.62 13.82
CA SER A 154 -6.29 16.26 13.56
C SER A 154 -4.85 16.08 14.04
N ALA A 155 -4.51 14.87 14.50
CA ALA A 155 -3.15 14.53 14.89
C ALA A 155 -2.17 14.75 13.73
N ILE A 156 -2.56 14.40 12.50
CA ILE A 156 -1.75 14.57 11.29
C ILE A 156 -1.42 16.06 11.06
N TYR A 157 -2.42 16.95 11.15
CA TYR A 157 -2.19 18.37 10.98
C TYR A 157 -1.15 18.88 12.01
N ARG A 158 -1.31 18.52 13.29
CA ARG A 158 -0.37 18.92 14.36
C ARG A 158 1.04 18.39 14.11
N ILE A 159 1.18 17.13 13.64
CA ILE A 159 2.49 16.56 13.32
C ILE A 159 3.12 17.30 12.14
N ILE A 160 2.39 17.57 11.05
CA ILE A 160 2.89 18.32 9.90
C ILE A 160 3.35 19.70 10.32
N MET A 161 2.54 20.44 11.07
CA MET A 161 2.88 21.78 11.54
C MET A 161 4.08 21.78 12.50
N SER A 162 4.20 20.79 13.37
CA SER A 162 5.36 20.67 14.28
C SER A 162 6.67 20.35 13.56
N LYS A 163 6.61 19.73 12.37
CA LYS A 163 7.77 19.39 11.52
C LYS A 163 8.10 20.47 10.50
N SER A 164 7.22 21.42 10.28
CA SER A 164 7.45 22.52 9.35
C SER A 164 8.46 23.50 9.95
N LYS A 165 9.61 23.63 9.30
CA LYS A 165 10.69 24.54 9.76
C LYS A 165 10.36 26.02 9.59
N LYS A 166 9.26 26.39 8.93
CA LYS A 166 8.86 27.76 8.59
C LYS A 166 7.43 28.11 9.03
N ALA A 167 6.99 27.58 10.15
CA ALA A 167 5.68 27.97 10.68
C ALA A 167 5.58 29.47 11.05
N ASN A 168 6.71 30.17 11.16
CA ASN A 168 6.76 31.58 11.57
C ASN A 168 6.82 32.60 10.41
N ASP A 169 7.05 32.16 9.16
CA ASP A 169 7.28 33.12 8.04
C ASP A 169 6.26 33.00 6.89
N CYS A 170 5.29 32.14 6.97
CA CYS A 170 4.23 32.03 5.95
C CYS A 170 2.87 32.41 6.53
N GLU A 171 2.62 33.69 6.70
CA GLU A 171 1.29 34.24 6.49
C GLU A 171 0.95 34.06 5.02
N MET A 172 0.28 32.96 4.70
CA MET A 172 -0.31 32.82 3.36
C MET A 172 -1.39 33.89 3.22
N PRO A 173 -1.32 34.72 2.16
CA PRO A 173 -2.33 35.72 1.90
C PRO A 173 -3.69 35.02 1.75
N LEU A 174 -4.65 35.47 2.52
CA LEU A 174 -6.04 35.10 2.36
C LEU A 174 -6.47 35.53 0.96
N ALA A 175 -6.60 34.60 0.04
CA ALA A 175 -7.34 34.87 -1.19
C ALA A 175 -8.79 35.14 -0.82
N ALA A 176 -9.21 36.36 -1.13
CA ALA A 176 -10.57 36.87 -1.00
C ALA A 176 -11.55 36.07 -1.86
#